data_61e769988a3605cf541dd862dc765f19
#
_entry.id   61e769988a3605cf541dd862dc765f19
#
_cell.length_a   1.000
_cell.length_b   1.000
_cell.length_c   1.000
_cell.angle_alpha   90.00
_cell.angle_beta   90.00
_cell.angle_gamma   90.00
#
_symmetry.space_group_name_H-M   'P 1'
#
loop_
_entity.id
_entity.type
_entity.pdbx_description
1 polymer ?
#
loop_
_entity_poly.entity_id
_entity_poly.type
_entity_poly.pdbx_seq_one_letter_code
_entity_poly.pdbx_strand_id
1 'polypeptide(L)'
;DLTRPFLKWAGGKYRLLDRLLPSILRGARLVEPFVGSGAVFLNAGFACYLLCDLNADLIGLYRTLRRDGERFIAEARALSAGNNTQEAFLRLRETFNASSDAEERSVLFLYLNRHSYNGLVRYNSKGIL
;
A
#
# COMPACT_ATOMS: atom_id res chain seq x y z
N ASP A 1 21.28 -3.05 5.00
CA ASP A 1 20.59 -2.63 3.74
C ASP A 1 19.17 -2.19 4.04
N LEU A 2 18.71 -1.14 3.33
CA LEU A 2 17.36 -0.62 3.49
C LEU A 2 16.34 -1.45 2.70
N THR A 3 15.22 -1.76 3.33
CA THR A 3 14.08 -2.45 2.69
C THR A 3 13.25 -1.47 1.86
N ARG A 4 13.12 -1.73 0.57
CA ARG A 4 12.27 -0.93 -0.31
C ARG A 4 10.80 -1.25 -0.08
N PRO A 5 9.93 -0.22 -0.04
CA PRO A 5 8.49 -0.44 -0.06
C PRO A 5 8.04 -1.18 -1.31
N PHE A 6 7.03 -2.05 -1.15
CA PHE A 6 6.42 -2.75 -2.28
C PHE A 6 5.37 -1.91 -3.02
N LEU A 7 4.86 -0.85 -2.39
CA LEU A 7 3.95 0.11 -3.01
C LEU A 7 4.72 1.27 -3.64
N LYS A 8 4.27 1.71 -4.79
CA LYS A 8 4.64 3.00 -5.36
C LYS A 8 3.73 4.07 -4.75
N TRP A 9 4.30 5.10 -4.15
CA TRP A 9 3.51 6.11 -3.44
C TRP A 9 4.09 7.51 -3.65
N ALA A 10 3.25 8.46 -4.01
CA ALA A 10 3.65 9.85 -4.15
C ALA A 10 4.12 10.40 -2.79
N GLY A 11 5.22 11.14 -2.79
CA GLY A 11 5.80 11.67 -1.55
C GLY A 11 6.44 10.60 -0.64
N GLY A 12 6.78 9.44 -1.17
CA GLY A 12 7.42 8.36 -0.42
C GLY A 12 8.75 8.80 0.22
N LYS A 13 8.96 8.37 1.46
CA LYS A 13 10.10 8.80 2.29
C LYS A 13 11.36 7.98 2.10
N TYR A 14 11.37 6.99 1.19
CA TYR A 14 12.49 6.06 1.04
C TYR A 14 13.83 6.76 0.80
N ARG A 15 13.84 7.79 -0.05
CA ARG A 15 15.05 8.57 -0.36
C ARG A 15 15.53 9.45 0.80
N LEU A 16 14.71 9.64 1.82
CA LEU A 16 15.00 10.46 2.98
C LEU A 16 15.41 9.64 4.20
N LEU A 17 15.40 8.30 4.11
CA LEU A 17 15.63 7.43 5.26
C LEU A 17 16.99 7.66 5.93
N ASP A 18 18.04 7.93 5.16
CA ASP A 18 19.38 8.22 5.72
C ASP A 18 19.38 9.43 6.66
N ARG A 19 18.47 10.38 6.45
CA ARG A 19 18.30 11.55 7.29
C ARG A 19 17.25 11.33 8.40
N LEU A 20 16.17 10.60 8.08
CA LEU A 20 15.05 10.42 8.99
C LEU A 20 15.38 9.43 10.11
N LEU A 21 15.95 8.27 9.79
CA LEU A 21 16.19 7.22 10.77
C LEU A 21 17.07 7.66 11.94
N PRO A 22 18.19 8.39 11.72
CA PRO A 22 19.00 8.88 12.86
C PRO A 22 18.28 9.90 13.74
N SER A 23 17.25 10.57 13.22
CA SER A 23 16.48 11.60 13.93
C SER A 23 15.31 11.02 14.74
N ILE A 24 14.98 9.76 14.54
CA ILE A 24 13.88 9.10 15.26
C ILE A 24 14.39 8.65 16.63
N LEU A 25 13.79 9.18 17.68
CA LEU A 25 14.12 8.81 19.06
C LEU A 25 13.72 7.36 19.32
N ARG A 26 14.52 6.66 20.12
CA ARG A 26 14.20 5.31 20.56
C ARG A 26 12.99 5.31 21.50
N GLY A 27 12.18 4.26 21.40
CA GLY A 27 10.99 4.10 22.22
C GLY A 27 10.38 2.71 22.02
N ALA A 28 9.33 2.42 22.76
CA ALA A 28 8.62 1.14 22.69
C ALA A 28 7.77 1.02 21.41
N ARG A 29 7.29 2.15 20.89
CA ARG A 29 6.38 2.19 19.73
C ARG A 29 6.65 3.40 18.86
N LEU A 30 6.65 3.19 17.54
CA LEU A 30 6.65 4.27 16.57
C LEU A 30 5.21 4.55 16.09
N VAL A 31 4.82 5.82 16.09
CA VAL A 31 3.57 6.29 15.51
C VAL A 31 3.87 6.99 14.20
N GLU A 32 3.30 6.49 13.11
CA GLU A 32 3.39 7.11 11.78
C GLU A 32 2.03 7.65 11.35
N PRO A 33 1.78 8.98 11.44
CA PRO A 33 0.52 9.58 11.03
C PRO A 33 0.28 9.57 9.51
N PHE A 34 1.35 9.47 8.74
CA PHE A 34 1.38 9.50 7.28
C PHE A 34 2.23 8.33 6.76
N VAL A 35 1.73 7.10 6.95
CA VAL A 35 2.53 5.90 6.66
C VAL A 35 2.87 5.75 5.17
N GLY A 36 1.95 6.11 4.28
CA GLY A 36 2.16 5.98 2.84
C GLY A 36 2.62 4.59 2.44
N SER A 37 3.70 4.50 1.67
CA SER A 37 4.29 3.23 1.21
C SER A 37 4.97 2.42 2.32
N GLY A 38 5.09 2.95 3.53
CA GLY A 38 5.68 2.24 4.66
C GLY A 38 7.19 2.27 4.75
N ALA A 39 7.85 3.19 4.04
CA ALA A 39 9.32 3.26 4.01
C ALA A 39 9.93 3.35 5.41
N VAL A 40 9.35 4.14 6.31
CA VAL A 40 9.89 4.34 7.65
C VAL A 40 9.69 3.10 8.50
N PHE A 41 8.47 2.59 8.64
CA PHE A 41 8.23 1.44 9.51
C PHE A 41 8.97 0.17 9.06
N LEU A 42 9.16 -0.03 7.76
CA LEU A 42 9.92 -1.15 7.23
C LEU A 42 11.41 -1.13 7.62
N ASN A 43 11.92 0.05 8.01
CA ASN A 43 13.35 0.27 8.26
C ASN A 43 13.68 0.81 9.66
N ALA A 44 12.68 1.18 10.47
CA ALA A 44 12.93 1.86 11.74
C ALA A 44 13.27 0.93 12.91
N GLY A 45 12.90 -0.35 12.85
CA GLY A 45 13.32 -1.36 13.85
C GLY A 45 12.66 -1.22 15.22
N PHE A 46 11.40 -0.77 15.31
CA PHE A 46 10.63 -0.72 16.55
C PHE A 46 9.92 -2.06 16.82
N ALA A 47 9.65 -2.36 18.08
CA ALA A 47 8.88 -3.54 18.47
C ALA A 47 7.39 -3.40 18.12
N CYS A 48 6.85 -2.18 18.21
CA CYS A 48 5.45 -1.89 17.92
C CYS A 48 5.31 -0.67 17.02
N TYR A 49 4.26 -0.67 16.20
CA TYR A 49 3.93 0.43 15.30
C TYR A 49 2.45 0.77 15.39
N LEU A 50 2.12 2.05 15.29
CA LEU A 50 0.79 2.54 14.97
C LEU A 50 0.87 3.25 13.62
N LEU A 51 0.32 2.62 12.59
CA LEU A 51 0.37 3.11 11.23
C LEU A 51 -0.96 3.78 10.87
N CYS A 52 -0.90 5.04 10.48
CA CYS A 52 -2.06 5.85 10.11
C CYS A 52 -1.88 6.44 8.71
N ASP A 53 -2.97 6.61 8.01
CA ASP A 53 -3.05 7.33 6.74
C ASP A 53 -4.50 7.72 6.48
N LEU A 54 -4.72 8.82 5.76
CA LEU A 54 -6.08 9.22 5.35
C LEU A 54 -6.66 8.30 4.29
N ASN A 55 -5.82 7.60 3.54
CA ASN A 55 -6.26 6.67 2.51
C ASN A 55 -6.76 5.36 3.15
N ALA A 56 -8.08 5.19 3.21
CA ALA A 56 -8.70 4.02 3.81
C ALA A 56 -8.37 2.72 3.07
N ASP A 57 -8.17 2.75 1.76
CA ASP A 57 -7.81 1.57 0.96
C ASP A 57 -6.37 1.13 1.25
N LEU A 58 -5.46 2.07 1.45
CA LEU A 58 -4.10 1.79 1.89
C LEU A 58 -4.09 1.10 3.25
N ILE A 59 -4.81 1.63 4.22
CA ILE A 59 -4.92 1.03 5.56
C ILE A 59 -5.62 -0.34 5.49
N GLY A 60 -6.64 -0.47 4.65
CA GLY A 60 -7.32 -1.74 4.38
C GLY A 60 -6.35 -2.81 3.85
N LEU A 61 -5.46 -2.44 2.92
CA LEU A 61 -4.41 -3.32 2.42
C LEU A 61 -3.46 -3.77 3.53
N TYR A 62 -2.97 -2.87 4.36
CA TYR A 62 -2.10 -3.24 5.48
C TYR A 62 -2.81 -4.15 6.49
N ARG A 63 -4.09 -3.93 6.77
CA ARG A 63 -4.88 -4.81 7.63
C ARG A 63 -5.05 -6.21 7.04
N THR A 64 -5.35 -6.31 5.77
CA THR A 64 -5.50 -7.60 5.06
C THR A 64 -4.17 -8.36 5.05
N LEU A 65 -3.08 -7.67 4.73
CA LEU A 65 -1.73 -8.25 4.72
C LEU A 65 -1.32 -8.76 6.11
N ARG A 66 -1.65 -8.04 7.16
CA ARG A 66 -1.39 -8.44 8.55
C ARG A 66 -2.20 -9.66 8.97
N ARG A 67 -3.45 -9.76 8.53
CA ARG A 67 -4.36 -10.85 8.90
C ARG A 67 -4.00 -12.17 8.23
N ASP A 68 -3.73 -12.14 6.93
CA ASP A 68 -3.37 -13.33 6.15
C ASP A 68 -2.49 -12.94 4.96
N GLY A 69 -1.21 -12.73 5.23
CA GLY A 69 -0.25 -12.26 4.22
C GLY A 69 0.03 -13.27 3.12
N GLU A 70 0.05 -14.55 3.45
CA GLU A 70 0.33 -15.60 2.45
C GLU A 70 -0.81 -15.70 1.42
N ARG A 71 -2.05 -15.73 1.90
CA ARG A 71 -3.23 -15.73 1.04
C ARG A 71 -3.29 -14.47 0.17
N PHE A 72 -3.07 -13.30 0.77
CA PHE A 72 -3.05 -12.02 0.07
C PHE A 72 -2.02 -12.03 -1.07
N ILE A 73 -0.79 -12.48 -0.81
CA ILE A 73 0.28 -12.54 -1.80
C ILE A 73 -0.08 -13.50 -2.94
N ALA A 74 -0.64 -14.67 -2.62
CA ALA A 74 -1.06 -15.65 -3.62
C ALA A 74 -2.16 -15.10 -4.53
N GLU A 75 -3.16 -14.46 -3.97
CA GLU A 75 -4.27 -13.84 -4.73
C GLU A 75 -3.76 -12.67 -5.59
N ALA A 76 -2.89 -11.82 -5.06
CA ALA A 76 -2.30 -10.70 -5.81
C ALA A 76 -1.45 -11.17 -6.99
N ARG A 77 -0.67 -12.23 -6.82
CA ARG A 77 0.13 -12.82 -7.89
C ARG A 77 -0.75 -13.43 -8.98
N ALA A 78 -1.76 -14.18 -8.59
CA ALA A 78 -2.71 -14.79 -9.53
C ALA A 78 -3.45 -13.73 -10.36
N LEU A 79 -3.90 -12.67 -9.72
CA LEU A 79 -4.58 -11.56 -10.40
C LEU A 79 -3.65 -10.87 -11.40
N SER A 80 -2.43 -10.55 -11.02
CA SER A 80 -1.46 -9.86 -11.87
C SER A 80 -1.03 -10.72 -13.07
N ALA A 81 -0.84 -12.01 -12.88
CA ALA A 81 -0.37 -12.92 -13.92
C ALA A 81 -1.33 -13.03 -15.13
N GLY A 82 -2.62 -12.89 -14.91
CA GLY A 82 -3.64 -13.03 -15.96
C GLY A 82 -4.14 -11.71 -16.55
N ASN A 83 -3.66 -10.54 -16.07
CA ASN A 83 -4.31 -9.25 -16.36
C ASN A 83 -3.29 -8.13 -16.66
N ASN A 84 -2.45 -8.33 -17.68
CA ASN A 84 -1.41 -7.37 -18.10
C ASN A 84 -1.81 -6.51 -19.30
N THR A 85 -3.09 -6.28 -19.53
CA THR A 85 -3.59 -5.44 -20.62
C THR A 85 -4.28 -4.19 -20.09
N GLN A 86 -4.35 -3.16 -20.94
CA GLN A 86 -5.12 -1.95 -20.61
C GLN A 86 -6.59 -2.26 -20.38
N GLU A 87 -7.16 -3.15 -21.19
CA GLU A 87 -8.55 -3.60 -21.07
C GLU A 87 -8.80 -4.26 -19.70
N ALA A 88 -7.91 -5.17 -19.29
CA ALA A 88 -7.98 -5.78 -17.95
C ALA A 88 -7.87 -4.75 -16.82
N PHE A 89 -6.98 -3.78 -16.96
CA PHE A 89 -6.83 -2.69 -15.99
C PHE A 89 -8.13 -1.90 -15.82
N LEU A 90 -8.77 -1.49 -16.91
CA LEU A 90 -10.02 -0.73 -16.85
C LEU A 90 -11.15 -1.55 -16.22
N ARG A 91 -11.27 -2.82 -16.60
CA ARG A 91 -12.25 -3.73 -16.01
C ARG A 91 -12.04 -3.91 -14.50
N LEU A 92 -10.81 -4.15 -14.07
CA LEU A 92 -10.50 -4.36 -12.66
C LEU A 92 -10.63 -3.07 -11.83
N ARG A 93 -10.41 -1.91 -12.43
CA ARG A 93 -10.70 -0.63 -11.80
C ARG A 93 -12.19 -0.47 -11.52
N GLU A 94 -13.04 -0.83 -12.47
CA GLU A 94 -14.50 -0.82 -12.28
C GLU A 94 -14.92 -1.79 -11.17
N THR A 95 -14.34 -2.99 -11.15
CA THR A 95 -14.57 -3.97 -10.08
C THR A 95 -14.19 -3.41 -8.70
N PHE A 96 -13.04 -2.75 -8.60
CA PHE A 96 -12.62 -2.08 -7.38
C PHE A 96 -13.63 -1.04 -6.93
N ASN A 97 -14.06 -0.16 -7.83
CA ASN A 97 -15.03 0.90 -7.51
C ASN A 97 -16.39 0.36 -7.07
N ALA A 98 -16.79 -0.81 -7.55
CA ALA A 98 -18.06 -1.45 -7.21
C ALA A 98 -17.99 -2.33 -5.95
N SER A 99 -16.79 -2.77 -5.55
CA SER A 99 -16.62 -3.71 -4.44
C SER A 99 -16.73 -3.03 -3.09
N SER A 100 -17.42 -3.68 -2.16
CA SER A 100 -17.44 -3.37 -0.71
C SER A 100 -16.71 -4.44 0.12
N ASP A 101 -16.19 -5.48 -0.51
CA ASP A 101 -15.42 -6.52 0.16
C ASP A 101 -13.99 -6.05 0.45
N ALA A 102 -13.60 -6.06 1.72
CA ALA A 102 -12.31 -5.50 2.15
C ALA A 102 -11.10 -6.28 1.59
N GLU A 103 -11.21 -7.59 1.47
CA GLU A 103 -10.12 -8.41 0.93
C GLU A 103 -9.98 -8.22 -0.57
N GLU A 104 -11.08 -8.27 -1.31
CA GLU A 104 -11.11 -8.01 -2.74
C GLU A 104 -10.56 -6.61 -3.06
N ARG A 105 -11.01 -5.58 -2.34
CA ARG A 105 -10.50 -4.22 -2.52
C ARG A 105 -9.00 -4.13 -2.28
N SER A 106 -8.48 -4.81 -1.28
CA SER A 106 -7.05 -4.80 -0.95
C SER A 106 -6.19 -5.41 -2.07
N VAL A 107 -6.62 -6.54 -2.63
CA VAL A 107 -5.91 -7.20 -3.75
C VAL A 107 -5.97 -6.32 -5.00
N LEU A 108 -7.15 -5.78 -5.32
CA LEU A 108 -7.33 -4.87 -6.45
C LEU A 108 -6.56 -3.56 -6.27
N PHE A 109 -6.50 -3.02 -5.06
CA PHE A 109 -5.73 -1.81 -4.77
C PHE A 109 -4.25 -2.01 -5.05
N LEU A 110 -3.67 -3.13 -4.65
CA LEU A 110 -2.28 -3.46 -4.98
C LEU A 110 -2.09 -3.60 -6.49
N TYR A 111 -2.99 -4.30 -7.17
CA TYR A 111 -2.95 -4.44 -8.63
C TYR A 111 -2.97 -3.07 -9.31
N LEU A 112 -3.91 -2.20 -8.96
CA LEU A 112 -4.04 -0.86 -9.55
C LEU A 112 -2.81 0.01 -9.26
N ASN A 113 -2.25 -0.05 -8.06
CA ASN A 113 -1.02 0.64 -7.72
C ASN A 113 0.16 0.19 -8.59
N ARG A 114 0.30 -1.12 -8.78
CA ARG A 114 1.40 -1.69 -9.56
C ARG A 114 1.30 -1.44 -11.06
N HIS A 115 0.09 -1.32 -11.60
CA HIS A 115 -0.18 -1.15 -13.03
C HIS A 115 -0.53 0.28 -13.43
N SER A 116 -0.69 1.20 -12.49
CA SER A 116 -0.89 2.63 -12.76
C SER A 116 0.43 3.32 -13.11
N TYR A 117 0.33 4.41 -13.90
CA TYR A 117 1.48 5.26 -14.19
C TYR A 117 2.07 5.83 -12.89
N ASN A 118 3.34 5.54 -12.62
CA ASN A 118 4.04 5.92 -11.39
C ASN A 118 3.30 5.54 -10.08
N GLY A 119 2.43 4.54 -10.11
CA GLY A 119 1.64 4.15 -8.94
C GLY A 119 0.61 5.19 -8.50
N LEU A 120 0.25 6.12 -9.37
CA LEU A 120 -0.72 7.17 -9.07
C LEU A 120 -2.13 6.59 -9.00
N VAL A 121 -2.59 6.37 -7.78
CA VAL A 121 -3.97 5.99 -7.47
C VAL A 121 -4.69 7.28 -7.07
N ARG A 122 -5.53 7.80 -7.96
CA ARG A 122 -6.26 9.07 -7.75
C ARG A 122 -7.75 8.82 -7.71
N TYR A 123 -8.38 9.42 -6.70
CA TYR A 123 -9.83 9.41 -6.54
C TYR A 123 -10.41 10.74 -7.04
N ASN A 124 -11.58 10.67 -7.67
CA ASN A 124 -12.36 11.88 -7.95
C ASN A 124 -13.06 12.40 -6.68
N SER A 125 -13.81 13.51 -6.80
CA SER A 125 -14.53 14.10 -5.68
C SER A 125 -15.60 13.19 -5.05
N LYS A 126 -15.99 12.12 -5.75
CA LYS A 126 -16.94 11.09 -5.26
C LYS A 126 -16.26 9.88 -4.64
N GLY A 127 -14.93 9.90 -4.50
CA GLY A 127 -14.16 8.77 -3.98
C GLY A 127 -14.02 7.59 -4.94
N ILE A 128 -14.14 7.82 -6.25
CA ILE A 128 -14.05 6.80 -7.30
C ILE A 128 -12.71 6.95 -8.03
N LEU A 129 -12.01 5.82 -8.25
CA LEU A 129 -10.79 5.73 -9.04
C LEU A 129 -11.04 5.84 -10.54
#